data_e3f000b9137a97db7d4aeb41949ac1b5
#
_entry.id   e3f000b9137a97db7d4aeb41949ac1b5
#
_cell.length_a   1.000
_cell.length_b   1.000
_cell.length_c   1.000
_cell.angle_alpha   90.00
_cell.angle_beta   90.00
_cell.angle_gamma   90.00
#
_symmetry.space_group_name_H-M   'P 1'
#
loop_
_entity.id
_entity.type
_entity.pdbx_description
1 polymer ?
#
loop_
_entity_poly.entity_id
_entity_poly.type
_entity_poly.pdbx_seq_one_letter_code
_entity_poly.pdbx_strand_id
1 'polypeptide(L)'
;ANRRNTRICFQAGAETFSQGPSNWVEWREQKTRHLSVGRFYKASDRLLIALYTGSHVLSYVTIPALFATNVPIAWLTVCLPLRWLVQMGVYYRVIPRVGTPDLWYFSTIFDFLTVGYYSSFVCTVLGDRPVPGFRPRIRR
;
A
#
# COMPACT_ATOMS: atom_id res chain seq x y z
N ALA A 1 14.52 -18.14 -4.81
CA ALA A 1 15.08 -17.08 -3.95
C ALA A 1 14.82 -17.41 -2.48
N ASN A 2 15.78 -17.22 -1.62
CA ASN A 2 15.64 -17.36 -0.17
C ASN A 2 16.40 -16.21 0.52
N ARG A 3 16.27 -16.08 1.85
CA ARG A 3 16.89 -14.98 2.62
C ARG A 3 18.43 -14.94 2.53
N ARG A 4 19.09 -16.03 2.10
CA ARG A 4 20.56 -16.10 2.00
C ARG A 4 21.09 -15.60 0.65
N ASN A 5 20.29 -15.70 -0.41
CA ASN A 5 20.69 -15.33 -1.77
C ASN A 5 19.88 -14.20 -2.41
N THR A 6 19.07 -13.49 -1.60
CA THR A 6 18.28 -12.35 -2.06
C THR A 6 18.63 -11.13 -1.21
N ARG A 7 19.05 -10.05 -1.84
CA ARG A 7 19.29 -8.74 -1.22
C ARG A 7 18.47 -7.69 -1.93
N ILE A 8 17.90 -6.78 -1.15
CA ILE A 8 17.24 -5.59 -1.68
C ILE A 8 18.34 -4.53 -1.88
N CYS A 9 18.46 -4.01 -3.09
CA CYS A 9 19.42 -2.98 -3.44
C CYS A 9 18.70 -1.64 -3.59
N PHE A 10 19.13 -0.63 -2.83
CA PHE A 10 18.66 0.75 -2.89
C PHE A 10 19.76 1.72 -3.35
N GLN A 11 20.80 1.21 -4.03
CA GLN A 11 21.87 2.06 -4.52
C GLN A 11 21.43 2.85 -5.75
N ALA A 12 21.96 4.06 -5.89
CA ALA A 12 21.81 4.85 -7.10
C ALA A 12 22.28 4.01 -8.32
N GLY A 13 21.46 3.97 -9.36
CA GLY A 13 21.69 3.14 -10.54
C GLY A 13 21.07 1.72 -10.50
N ALA A 14 20.48 1.30 -9.37
CA ALA A 14 19.69 0.08 -9.30
C ALA A 14 18.21 0.32 -9.70
N GLU A 15 17.88 1.54 -10.04
CA GLU A 15 16.55 1.98 -10.43
C GLU A 15 16.22 1.49 -11.84
N THR A 16 15.01 0.98 -12.00
CA THR A 16 14.49 0.59 -13.32
C THR A 16 13.44 1.60 -13.74
N PHE A 17 13.71 2.33 -14.79
CA PHE A 17 12.75 3.23 -15.39
C PHE A 17 11.87 2.46 -16.36
N SER A 18 10.56 2.53 -16.17
CA SER A 18 9.58 1.99 -17.10
C SER A 18 8.63 3.10 -17.54
N GLN A 19 8.17 3.01 -18.77
CA GLN A 19 7.14 3.92 -19.25
C GLN A 19 5.86 3.70 -18.44
N GLY A 20 5.30 4.76 -17.88
CA GLY A 20 4.03 4.70 -17.16
C GLY A 20 2.87 4.32 -18.10
N PRO A 21 1.78 3.78 -17.57
CA PRO A 21 0.58 3.49 -18.35
C PRO A 21 0.01 4.78 -18.92
N SER A 22 -0.46 4.72 -20.17
CA SER A 22 -0.95 5.87 -20.92
C SER A 22 -2.39 6.27 -20.56
N ASN A 23 -3.14 5.34 -19.98
CA ASN A 23 -4.54 5.54 -19.64
C ASN A 23 -4.92 4.76 -18.36
N TRP A 24 -6.12 5.06 -17.84
CA TRP A 24 -6.64 4.47 -16.60
C TRP A 24 -6.84 2.94 -16.68
N VAL A 25 -7.21 2.42 -17.85
CA VAL A 25 -7.45 0.98 -18.04
C VAL A 25 -6.14 0.22 -17.93
N GLU A 26 -5.10 0.65 -18.63
CA GLU A 26 -3.76 0.07 -18.56
C GLU A 26 -3.18 0.15 -17.14
N TRP A 27 -3.37 1.29 -16.47
CA TRP A 27 -2.94 1.46 -15.09
C TRP A 27 -3.62 0.43 -14.17
N ARG A 28 -4.93 0.27 -14.29
CA ARG A 28 -5.71 -0.68 -13.50
C ARG A 28 -5.27 -2.12 -13.75
N GLU A 29 -5.06 -2.50 -15.01
CA GLU A 29 -4.55 -3.82 -15.37
C GLU A 29 -3.16 -4.09 -14.81
N GLN A 30 -2.25 -3.11 -14.91
CA GLN A 30 -0.92 -3.19 -14.36
C GLN A 30 -0.98 -3.39 -12.83
N LYS A 31 -1.81 -2.62 -12.12
CA LYS A 31 -1.97 -2.76 -10.66
C LYS A 31 -2.62 -4.08 -10.28
N THR A 32 -3.61 -4.54 -11.02
CA THR A 32 -4.22 -5.86 -10.83
C THR A 32 -3.20 -6.98 -10.94
N ARG A 33 -2.33 -6.93 -11.94
CA ARG A 33 -1.23 -7.90 -12.10
C ARG A 33 -0.24 -7.84 -10.92
N HIS A 34 0.17 -6.66 -10.50
CA HIS A 34 1.09 -6.50 -9.37
C HIS A 34 0.50 -7.02 -8.06
N LEU A 35 -0.76 -6.70 -7.78
CA LEU A 35 -1.42 -7.13 -6.55
C LEU A 35 -1.71 -8.63 -6.53
N SER A 36 -1.95 -9.24 -7.69
CA SER A 36 -2.19 -10.69 -7.78
C SER A 36 -0.98 -11.54 -7.37
N VAL A 37 0.23 -10.97 -7.40
CA VAL A 37 1.45 -11.64 -6.91
C VAL A 37 1.39 -11.86 -5.40
N GLY A 38 0.63 -11.04 -4.67
CA GLY A 38 0.47 -11.15 -3.22
C GLY A 38 -0.02 -12.53 -2.75
N ARG A 39 -0.78 -13.26 -3.57
CA ARG A 39 -1.23 -14.64 -3.26
C ARG A 39 -0.07 -15.63 -3.08
N PHE A 40 1.10 -15.35 -3.66
CA PHE A 40 2.28 -16.20 -3.56
C PHE A 40 3.19 -15.85 -2.36
N TYR A 41 2.84 -14.80 -1.61
CA TYR A 41 3.57 -14.43 -0.40
C TYR A 41 3.30 -15.45 0.70
N LYS A 42 4.25 -15.59 1.61
CA LYS A 42 4.08 -16.39 2.82
C LYS A 42 2.87 -15.90 3.62
N ALA A 43 2.21 -16.81 4.31
CA ALA A 43 1.03 -16.47 5.12
C ALA A 43 1.31 -15.36 6.13
N SER A 44 2.50 -15.38 6.77
CA SER A 44 2.96 -14.32 7.68
C SER A 44 3.04 -12.94 7.01
N ASP A 45 3.60 -12.89 5.80
CA ASP A 45 3.79 -11.63 5.08
C ASP A 45 2.43 -11.09 4.59
N ARG A 46 1.54 -11.98 4.14
CA ARG A 46 0.16 -11.63 3.79
C ARG A 46 -0.61 -11.07 4.99
N LEU A 47 -0.44 -11.71 6.16
CA LEU A 47 -1.08 -11.23 7.39
C LEU A 47 -0.57 -9.84 7.78
N LEU A 48 0.74 -9.61 7.73
CA LEU A 48 1.32 -8.31 8.04
C LEU A 48 0.82 -7.22 7.08
N ILE A 49 0.77 -7.50 5.78
CA ILE A 49 0.23 -6.57 4.77
C ILE A 49 -1.26 -6.32 5.04
N ALA A 50 -2.04 -7.36 5.32
CA ALA A 50 -3.47 -7.24 5.61
C ALA A 50 -3.73 -6.43 6.89
N LEU A 51 -2.96 -6.64 7.94
CA LEU A 51 -3.05 -5.86 9.19
C LEU A 51 -2.68 -4.39 8.96
N TYR A 52 -1.60 -4.12 8.22
CA TYR A 52 -1.21 -2.75 7.88
C TYR A 52 -2.30 -2.06 7.05
N THR A 53 -2.73 -2.68 5.96
CA THR A 53 -3.75 -2.12 5.07
C THR A 53 -5.10 -1.97 5.78
N GLY A 54 -5.50 -3.00 6.53
CA GLY A 54 -6.75 -3.00 7.28
C GLY A 54 -6.77 -1.92 8.37
N SER A 55 -5.71 -1.75 9.14
CA SER A 55 -5.60 -0.70 10.14
C SER A 55 -5.63 0.70 9.51
N HIS A 56 -5.03 0.86 8.33
CA HIS A 56 -5.04 2.11 7.59
C HIS A 56 -6.47 2.48 7.16
N VAL A 57 -7.18 1.58 6.48
CA VAL A 57 -8.58 1.78 6.08
C VAL A 57 -9.49 1.99 7.30
N LEU A 58 -9.34 1.16 8.32
CA LEU A 58 -10.15 1.22 9.55
C LEU A 58 -10.03 2.58 10.22
N SER A 59 -8.83 3.17 10.27
CA SER A 59 -8.65 4.49 10.87
C SER A 59 -9.48 5.58 10.19
N TYR A 60 -9.64 5.53 8.86
CA TYR A 60 -10.47 6.48 8.12
C TYR A 60 -11.98 6.21 8.25
N VAL A 61 -12.38 4.96 8.44
CA VAL A 61 -13.80 4.60 8.71
C VAL A 61 -14.19 4.97 10.13
N THR A 62 -13.28 4.79 11.08
CA THR A 62 -13.53 5.08 12.49
C THR A 62 -13.77 6.57 12.75
N ILE A 63 -13.10 7.46 12.02
CA ILE A 63 -13.27 8.92 12.19
C ILE A 63 -14.73 9.36 12.04
N PRO A 64 -15.42 9.13 10.90
CA PRO A 64 -16.82 9.51 10.76
C PRO A 64 -17.74 8.73 11.71
N ALA A 65 -17.42 7.47 12.04
CA ALA A 65 -18.21 6.69 13.00
C ALA A 65 -18.16 7.29 14.41
N LEU A 66 -17.02 7.82 14.85
CA LEU A 66 -16.88 8.47 16.14
C LEU A 66 -17.67 9.79 16.23
N PHE A 67 -17.85 10.50 15.12
CA PHE A 67 -18.72 11.68 15.09
C PHE A 67 -20.21 11.33 15.27
N ALA A 68 -20.60 10.11 14.90
CA ALA A 68 -21.97 9.62 15.09
C ALA A 68 -22.25 9.05 16.50
N THR A 69 -21.21 8.94 17.33
CA THR A 69 -21.29 8.41 18.70
C THR A 69 -21.01 9.52 19.71
N ASN A 70 -21.47 9.34 20.97
CA ASN A 70 -21.23 10.27 22.06
C ASN A 70 -19.79 10.13 22.67
N VAL A 71 -18.84 9.69 21.87
CA VAL A 71 -17.44 9.58 22.31
C VAL A 71 -16.86 10.98 22.51
N PRO A 72 -16.14 11.24 23.61
CA PRO A 72 -15.52 12.54 23.83
C PRO A 72 -14.57 12.92 22.70
N ILE A 73 -14.77 14.09 22.12
CA ILE A 73 -13.98 14.62 21.01
C ILE A 73 -12.48 14.68 21.34
N ALA A 74 -12.14 14.71 22.64
CA ALA A 74 -10.77 14.66 23.14
C ALA A 74 -9.97 13.44 22.63
N TRP A 75 -10.60 12.29 22.41
CA TRP A 75 -9.93 11.12 21.84
C TRP A 75 -9.56 11.32 20.38
N LEU A 76 -10.41 11.98 19.60
CA LEU A 76 -10.12 12.30 18.20
C LEU A 76 -8.97 13.30 18.08
N THR A 77 -8.94 14.32 18.95
CA THR A 77 -7.89 15.35 18.95
C THR A 77 -6.51 14.82 19.33
N VAL A 78 -6.43 13.68 19.99
CA VAL A 78 -5.16 13.02 20.34
C VAL A 78 -4.80 11.94 19.32
N CYS A 79 -5.72 11.04 19.01
CA CYS A 79 -5.42 9.86 18.18
C CYS A 79 -5.10 10.21 16.72
N LEU A 80 -5.80 11.20 16.13
CA LEU A 80 -5.58 11.59 14.75
C LEU A 80 -4.22 12.25 14.52
N PRO A 81 -3.82 13.28 15.29
CA PRO A 81 -2.50 13.85 15.16
C PRO A 81 -1.38 12.85 15.45
N LEU A 82 -1.55 11.98 16.45
CA LEU A 82 -0.56 10.95 16.76
C LEU A 82 -0.36 9.98 15.57
N ARG A 83 -1.45 9.49 15.00
CA ARG A 83 -1.39 8.66 13.80
C ARG A 83 -0.67 9.39 12.66
N TRP A 84 -1.05 10.64 12.40
CA TRP A 84 -0.46 11.45 11.35
C TRP A 84 1.04 11.69 11.57
N LEU A 85 1.46 12.00 12.79
CA LEU A 85 2.88 12.17 13.14
C LEU A 85 3.69 10.89 12.91
N VAL A 86 3.16 9.73 13.28
CA VAL A 86 3.81 8.43 13.01
C VAL A 86 3.96 8.21 11.50
N GLN A 87 2.92 8.48 10.73
CA GLN A 87 2.92 8.35 9.28
C GLN A 87 3.97 9.28 8.63
N MET A 88 4.01 10.54 9.06
CA MET A 88 5.00 11.51 8.60
C MET A 88 6.43 11.08 8.96
N GLY A 89 6.63 10.51 10.14
CA GLY A 89 7.93 9.96 10.55
C GLY A 89 8.40 8.82 9.66
N VAL A 90 7.48 7.95 9.24
CA VAL A 90 7.78 6.88 8.27
C VAL A 90 8.15 7.46 6.90
N TYR A 91 7.34 8.39 6.39
CA TYR A 91 7.60 9.02 5.09
C TYR A 91 8.92 9.79 5.08
N TYR A 92 9.24 10.52 6.15
CA TYR A 92 10.51 11.22 6.30
C TYR A 92 11.71 10.29 6.16
N ARG A 93 11.61 9.05 6.64
CA ARG A 93 12.69 8.07 6.52
C ARG A 93 12.73 7.34 5.18
N VAL A 94 11.61 7.15 4.52
CA VAL A 94 11.48 6.31 3.32
C VAL A 94 11.66 7.11 2.04
N ILE A 95 11.02 8.26 1.91
CA ILE A 95 11.01 9.07 0.69
C ILE A 95 12.41 9.42 0.19
N PRO A 96 13.36 9.90 1.03
CA PRO A 96 14.71 10.18 0.57
C PRO A 96 15.45 8.97 0.01
N ARG A 97 15.13 7.77 0.51
CA ARG A 97 15.75 6.51 0.05
C ARG A 97 15.22 6.04 -1.29
N VAL A 98 14.05 6.50 -1.69
CA VAL A 98 13.43 6.18 -2.99
C VAL A 98 13.82 7.21 -4.07
N GLY A 99 14.60 8.24 -3.73
CA GLY A 99 15.08 9.22 -4.69
C GLY A 99 14.04 10.24 -5.17
N THR A 100 12.91 10.35 -4.48
CA THR A 100 11.78 11.23 -4.87
C THR A 100 11.40 12.20 -3.74
N PRO A 101 12.28 13.13 -3.35
CA PRO A 101 12.05 14.01 -2.19
C PRO A 101 10.79 14.87 -2.34
N ASP A 102 10.41 15.24 -3.57
CA ASP A 102 9.24 16.08 -3.83
C ASP A 102 7.91 15.44 -3.40
N LEU A 103 7.86 14.12 -3.31
CA LEU A 103 6.67 13.39 -2.84
C LEU A 103 6.32 13.67 -1.38
N TRP A 104 7.25 14.23 -0.61
CA TRP A 104 6.99 14.62 0.77
C TRP A 104 5.82 15.60 0.89
N TYR A 105 5.75 16.60 0.03
CA TYR A 105 4.68 17.61 0.05
C TYR A 105 3.29 17.02 -0.21
N PHE A 106 3.23 15.94 -0.97
CA PHE A 106 1.98 15.26 -1.34
C PHE A 106 1.65 14.06 -0.44
N SER A 107 2.50 13.77 0.55
CA SER A 107 2.37 12.57 1.38
C SER A 107 1.01 12.44 2.07
N THR A 108 0.44 13.55 2.57
CA THR A 108 -0.87 13.57 3.22
C THR A 108 -2.00 13.28 2.23
N ILE A 109 -1.90 13.81 1.01
CA ILE A 109 -2.89 13.55 -0.06
C ILE A 109 -2.80 12.09 -0.48
N PHE A 110 -1.61 11.55 -0.65
CA PHE A 110 -1.41 10.15 -0.98
C PHE A 110 -1.89 9.21 0.12
N ASP A 111 -1.75 9.58 1.38
CA ASP A 111 -2.27 8.81 2.50
C ASP A 111 -3.79 8.63 2.38
N PHE A 112 -4.51 9.69 2.09
CA PHE A 112 -5.96 9.64 1.87
C PHE A 112 -6.32 8.85 0.59
N LEU A 113 -5.65 9.12 -0.52
CA LEU A 113 -5.90 8.42 -1.80
C LEU A 113 -5.62 6.91 -1.70
N THR A 114 -4.71 6.51 -0.82
CA THR A 114 -4.38 5.11 -0.57
C THR A 114 -5.58 4.31 -0.05
N VAL A 115 -6.50 4.93 0.69
CA VAL A 115 -7.75 4.29 1.13
C VAL A 115 -8.61 3.90 -0.06
N GLY A 116 -8.84 4.83 -0.99
CA GLY A 116 -9.58 4.56 -2.22
C GLY A 116 -8.90 3.50 -3.08
N TYR A 117 -7.57 3.56 -3.16
CA TYR A 117 -6.76 2.56 -3.85
C TYR A 117 -6.98 1.15 -3.28
N TYR A 118 -6.79 0.96 -1.98
CA TYR A 118 -6.97 -0.34 -1.35
C TYR A 118 -8.41 -0.84 -1.45
N SER A 119 -9.39 0.02 -1.25
CA SER A 119 -10.81 -0.32 -1.38
C SER A 119 -11.16 -0.80 -2.80
N SER A 120 -10.57 -0.16 -3.82
CA SER A 120 -10.81 -0.51 -5.23
C SER A 120 -10.22 -1.87 -5.62
N PHE A 121 -9.16 -2.32 -4.94
CA PHE A 121 -8.46 -3.55 -5.26
C PHE A 121 -8.68 -4.68 -4.25
N VAL A 122 -9.49 -4.47 -3.22
CA VAL A 122 -9.72 -5.49 -2.18
C VAL A 122 -10.26 -6.79 -2.78
N CYS A 123 -11.18 -6.70 -3.73
CA CYS A 123 -11.72 -7.87 -4.43
C CYS A 123 -10.68 -8.59 -5.31
N THR A 124 -9.66 -7.87 -5.79
CA THR A 124 -8.56 -8.46 -6.57
C THR A 124 -7.59 -9.23 -5.67
N VAL A 125 -7.34 -8.70 -4.47
CA VAL A 125 -6.42 -9.32 -3.50
C VAL A 125 -7.06 -10.52 -2.82
N LEU A 126 -8.36 -10.46 -2.49
CA LEU A 126 -9.10 -11.52 -1.82
C LEU A 126 -9.70 -12.54 -2.79
N GLY A 127 -9.90 -12.16 -4.05
CA GLY A 127 -10.51 -13.03 -5.05
C GLY A 127 -9.50 -13.97 -5.71
N ASP A 128 -9.88 -15.24 -5.86
CA ASP A 128 -9.13 -16.25 -6.62
C ASP A 128 -9.27 -16.12 -8.15
N ARG A 129 -9.62 -14.94 -8.64
CA ARG A 129 -9.83 -14.76 -10.08
C ARG A 129 -8.52 -14.93 -10.83
N PRO A 130 -8.47 -15.79 -11.85
CA PRO A 130 -7.29 -15.92 -12.70
C PRO A 130 -7.02 -14.58 -13.39
N VAL A 131 -5.78 -14.11 -13.26
CA VAL A 131 -5.36 -12.87 -13.93
C VAL A 131 -5.27 -13.14 -15.42
N PRO A 132 -5.99 -12.40 -16.26
CA PRO A 132 -5.90 -12.56 -17.71
C PRO A 132 -4.43 -12.46 -18.16
N GLY A 133 -3.97 -13.46 -18.92
CA GLY A 133 -2.61 -13.48 -19.46
C GLY A 133 -1.51 -14.02 -18.52
N PHE A 134 -1.81 -14.31 -17.25
CA PHE A 134 -0.84 -14.93 -16.34
C PHE A 134 -0.99 -16.46 -16.34
N ARG A 135 -0.10 -17.17 -17.05
CA ARG A 135 0.09 -18.60 -16.91
C ARG A 135 1.29 -18.86 -15.98
N PRO A 136 1.09 -19.32 -14.75
CA PRO A 136 2.22 -19.70 -13.91
C PRO A 136 2.98 -20.85 -14.62
N ARG A 137 4.24 -20.61 -14.96
CA ARG A 137 5.13 -21.68 -15.40
C ARG A 137 5.47 -22.53 -14.18
N ILE A 138 4.68 -23.54 -13.89
CA ILE A 138 5.01 -24.55 -12.89
C ILE A 138 6.17 -25.34 -13.49
N ARG A 139 7.40 -25.04 -13.09
CA ARG A 139 8.51 -25.98 -13.27
C ARG A 139 8.25 -27.15 -12.34
N ARG A 140 7.93 -28.29 -12.91
CA ARG A 140 8.03 -29.58 -12.25
C ARG A 140 9.51 -29.91 -12.05
#